data_3c77f47f4d46a01e3f03bade043baa10
#
_entry.id   3c77f47f4d46a01e3f03bade043baa10
#
_cell.length_a   1.000
_cell.length_b   1.000
_cell.length_c   1.000
_cell.angle_alpha   90.00
_cell.angle_beta   90.00
_cell.angle_gamma   90.00
#
_symmetry.space_group_name_H-M   'P 1'
#
loop_
_entity.id
_entity.type
_entity.pdbx_description
1 polymer ?
#
loop_
_entity_poly.entity_id
_entity_poly.type
_entity_poly.pdbx_seq_one_letter_code
_entity_poly.pdbx_strand_id
1 'polypeptide(L)'
;ILLLAAGVTTSTAQCKFRNTAFKSGEYLSYNLYFNWKFVWVKVGNASMSTVESKYHGKPAYRSSLITRSSANADKFFVMRDTLLCYNSLQMEPLYFRKGAREGDRYTVDEAFFSYPGGKTHLKQHQQKNNGTHVWHESKPTECTFDMLSIFLRARSFNPEGWKKGNRIHFPITDGTKVIPAVLEYKGKTTVKADNGHKYRCLQLSYMEKENGKYKEIVRFYVTDDANHVP
;
A
#
# COMPACT_ATOMS: atom_id res chain seq x y z
N ILE A 1 35.68 25.32 -33.53
CA ILE A 1 35.47 24.00 -32.90
C ILE A 1 34.34 24.18 -31.90
N LEU A 2 33.10 23.76 -32.26
CA LEU A 2 31.95 23.76 -31.37
C LEU A 2 31.98 22.44 -30.59
N LEU A 3 32.22 22.50 -29.28
CA LEU A 3 32.03 21.37 -28.39
C LEU A 3 30.53 21.25 -28.04
N LEU A 4 29.83 20.28 -28.64
CA LEU A 4 28.51 19.85 -28.20
C LEU A 4 28.70 19.09 -26.88
N ALA A 5 28.37 19.71 -25.76
CA ALA A 5 28.19 19.01 -24.49
C ALA A 5 26.90 18.18 -24.57
N ALA A 6 27.03 16.88 -24.83
CA ALA A 6 25.92 15.93 -24.67
C ALA A 6 25.57 15.84 -23.18
N GLY A 7 24.52 16.54 -22.79
CA GLY A 7 23.92 16.38 -21.45
C GLY A 7 23.41 14.95 -21.30
N VAL A 8 24.09 14.13 -20.49
CA VAL A 8 23.59 12.84 -20.04
C VAL A 8 22.41 13.11 -19.11
N THR A 9 21.19 13.08 -19.63
CA THR A 9 20.00 13.02 -18.81
C THR A 9 19.98 11.66 -18.13
N THR A 10 20.42 11.58 -16.89
CA THR A 10 20.18 10.41 -16.05
C THR A 10 18.68 10.27 -15.87
N SER A 11 18.06 9.39 -16.66
CA SER A 11 16.70 8.94 -16.41
C SER A 11 16.70 8.25 -15.05
N THR A 12 16.32 8.98 -14.02
CA THR A 12 16.03 8.38 -12.71
C THR A 12 14.89 7.39 -12.92
N ALA A 13 15.14 6.12 -12.61
CA ALA A 13 14.11 5.08 -12.75
C ALA A 13 12.87 5.53 -11.99
N GLN A 14 11.76 5.59 -12.69
CA GLN A 14 10.52 6.29 -12.34
C GLN A 14 9.95 5.90 -10.96
N CYS A 15 10.22 4.67 -10.46
CA CYS A 15 9.62 4.13 -9.24
C CYS A 15 10.63 3.84 -8.11
N LYS A 16 11.93 4.02 -8.32
CA LYS A 16 12.94 3.69 -7.32
C LYS A 16 12.85 4.58 -6.09
N PHE A 17 13.01 3.97 -4.93
CA PHE A 17 12.99 4.65 -3.65
C PHE A 17 13.83 3.89 -2.62
N ARG A 18 14.44 4.59 -1.68
CA ARG A 18 15.22 3.97 -0.61
C ARG A 18 14.33 3.65 0.58
N ASN A 19 14.26 2.38 0.97
CA ASN A 19 13.66 1.99 2.23
C ASN A 19 14.51 2.48 3.41
N THR A 20 13.90 3.19 4.36
CA THR A 20 14.53 3.66 5.60
C THR A 20 13.74 3.24 6.85
N ALA A 21 12.59 2.59 6.70
CA ALA A 21 11.62 2.38 7.77
C ALA A 21 11.56 0.97 8.32
N PHE A 22 11.83 -0.05 7.50
CA PHE A 22 11.68 -1.44 7.93
C PHE A 22 12.89 -2.30 7.52
N LYS A 23 13.00 -3.47 8.14
CA LYS A 23 14.02 -4.49 7.84
C LYS A 23 13.35 -5.82 7.52
N SER A 24 14.10 -6.69 6.82
CA SER A 24 13.67 -8.08 6.61
C SER A 24 13.45 -8.78 7.95
N GLY A 25 12.33 -9.53 8.05
CA GLY A 25 11.89 -10.18 9.28
C GLY A 25 10.90 -9.35 10.10
N GLU A 26 10.54 -8.14 9.67
CA GLU A 26 9.52 -7.36 10.37
C GLU A 26 8.18 -8.10 10.35
N TYR A 27 7.55 -8.17 11.53
CA TYR A 27 6.21 -8.70 11.73
C TYR A 27 5.40 -7.76 12.61
N LEU A 28 4.26 -7.33 12.11
CA LEU A 28 3.32 -6.44 12.79
C LEU A 28 1.99 -7.18 12.98
N SER A 29 1.39 -7.06 14.15
CA SER A 29 0.10 -7.67 14.47
C SER A 29 -0.87 -6.63 14.97
N TYR A 30 -2.12 -6.71 14.50
CA TYR A 30 -3.18 -5.76 14.77
C TYR A 30 -4.43 -6.47 15.24
N ASN A 31 -5.16 -5.84 16.15
CA ASN A 31 -6.54 -6.17 16.44
C ASN A 31 -7.46 -5.40 15.49
N LEU A 32 -8.48 -6.05 14.97
CA LEU A 32 -9.50 -5.42 14.14
C LEU A 32 -10.75 -5.19 14.97
N TYR A 33 -11.23 -3.95 14.93
CA TYR A 33 -12.44 -3.53 15.64
C TYR A 33 -13.47 -3.02 14.65
N PHE A 34 -14.72 -3.36 14.93
CA PHE A 34 -15.89 -2.77 14.28
C PHE A 34 -16.59 -1.84 15.26
N ASN A 35 -16.92 -0.64 14.80
CA ASN A 35 -17.67 0.33 15.60
C ASN A 35 -19.17 0.19 15.30
N TRP A 36 -19.95 -0.22 16.29
CA TRP A 36 -21.38 -0.21 16.21
C TRP A 36 -21.94 0.74 17.28
N LYS A 37 -22.57 1.81 16.87
CA LYS A 37 -23.30 2.74 17.78
C LYS A 37 -22.50 3.09 19.04
N PHE A 38 -21.27 3.53 18.91
CA PHE A 38 -20.36 3.90 20.00
C PHE A 38 -19.68 2.73 20.75
N VAL A 39 -19.95 1.49 20.41
CA VAL A 39 -19.26 0.32 20.97
C VAL A 39 -18.25 -0.22 19.97
N TRP A 40 -16.99 -0.36 20.39
CA TRP A 40 -15.96 -1.01 19.62
C TRP A 40 -15.90 -2.50 19.94
N VAL A 41 -16.23 -3.32 18.99
CA VAL A 41 -16.21 -4.78 19.12
C VAL A 41 -15.02 -5.34 18.37
N LYS A 42 -14.18 -6.12 19.04
CA LYS A 42 -13.09 -6.84 18.38
C LYS A 42 -13.69 -7.92 17.48
N VAL A 43 -13.44 -7.79 16.16
CA VAL A 43 -14.00 -8.68 15.14
C VAL A 43 -12.98 -9.59 14.49
N GLY A 44 -11.69 -9.37 14.74
CA GLY A 44 -10.65 -10.18 14.13
C GLY A 44 -9.24 -9.69 14.40
N ASN A 45 -8.31 -10.16 13.59
CA ASN A 45 -6.90 -9.78 13.62
C ASN A 45 -6.39 -9.53 12.19
N ALA A 46 -5.37 -8.68 12.10
CA ALA A 46 -4.55 -8.56 10.91
C ALA A 46 -3.08 -8.76 11.27
N SER A 47 -2.30 -9.29 10.34
CA SER A 47 -0.85 -9.38 10.47
C SER A 47 -0.19 -8.95 9.18
N MET A 48 0.91 -8.22 9.31
CA MET A 48 1.73 -7.79 8.21
C MET A 48 3.15 -8.30 8.42
N SER A 49 3.75 -8.87 7.38
CA SER A 49 5.14 -9.32 7.41
C SER A 49 5.89 -8.84 6.19
N THR A 50 7.20 -8.55 6.36
CA THR A 50 8.09 -8.18 5.27
C THR A 50 9.39 -8.93 5.40
N VAL A 51 9.80 -9.66 4.36
CA VAL A 51 11.03 -10.43 4.33
C VAL A 51 11.77 -10.24 3.00
N GLU A 52 13.08 -10.34 3.02
CA GLU A 52 13.87 -10.50 1.80
C GLU A 52 13.57 -11.86 1.17
N SER A 53 13.42 -11.88 -0.14
CA SER A 53 13.01 -13.01 -0.94
C SER A 53 13.55 -12.87 -2.36
N LYS A 54 13.02 -13.65 -3.30
CA LYS A 54 13.32 -13.51 -4.72
C LYS A 54 12.01 -13.45 -5.51
N TYR A 55 12.00 -12.60 -6.53
CA TYR A 55 10.96 -12.55 -7.55
C TYR A 55 11.59 -12.80 -8.91
N HIS A 56 11.17 -13.87 -9.60
CA HIS A 56 11.83 -14.35 -10.84
C HIS A 56 13.35 -14.45 -10.73
N GLY A 57 13.84 -15.02 -9.60
CA GLY A 57 15.28 -15.22 -9.35
C GLY A 57 16.05 -13.97 -8.90
N LYS A 58 15.48 -12.78 -8.96
CA LYS A 58 16.10 -11.52 -8.52
C LYS A 58 15.76 -11.18 -7.07
N PRO A 59 16.69 -10.62 -6.29
CA PRO A 59 16.42 -10.18 -4.92
C PRO A 59 15.26 -9.20 -4.86
N ALA A 60 14.36 -9.39 -3.90
CA ALA A 60 13.16 -8.58 -3.72
C ALA A 60 12.69 -8.63 -2.25
N TYR A 61 11.96 -7.62 -1.82
CA TYR A 61 11.11 -7.71 -0.61
C TYR A 61 9.80 -8.40 -0.97
N ARG A 62 9.42 -9.38 -0.16
CA ARG A 62 8.07 -9.96 -0.18
C ARG A 62 7.33 -9.49 1.06
N SER A 63 6.23 -8.81 0.88
CA SER A 63 5.38 -8.35 1.98
C SER A 63 3.98 -8.91 1.85
N SER A 64 3.37 -9.26 2.99
CA SER A 64 2.00 -9.76 3.02
C SER A 64 1.23 -9.10 4.17
N LEU A 65 -0.04 -8.80 3.92
CA LEU A 65 -1.02 -8.38 4.91
C LEU A 65 -2.16 -9.41 4.89
N ILE A 66 -2.37 -10.08 6.02
CA ILE A 66 -3.41 -11.11 6.18
C ILE A 66 -4.42 -10.59 7.18
N THR A 67 -5.69 -10.60 6.81
CA THR A 67 -6.81 -10.15 7.63
C THR A 67 -7.77 -11.31 7.84
N ARG A 68 -8.17 -11.53 9.10
CA ARG A 68 -9.09 -12.63 9.45
C ARG A 68 -10.08 -12.17 10.51
N SER A 69 -11.36 -12.38 10.24
CA SER A 69 -12.41 -12.28 11.26
C SER A 69 -12.30 -13.43 12.28
N SER A 70 -12.75 -13.17 13.52
CA SER A 70 -12.81 -14.18 14.58
C SER A 70 -13.98 -15.14 14.35
N ALA A 71 -13.95 -16.32 14.99
CA ALA A 71 -15.02 -17.30 14.90
C ALA A 71 -16.40 -16.73 15.33
N ASN A 72 -16.41 -15.79 16.27
CA ASN A 72 -17.66 -15.13 16.66
C ASN A 72 -18.16 -14.14 15.61
N ALA A 73 -17.25 -13.38 14.97
CA ALA A 73 -17.61 -12.47 13.89
C ALA A 73 -18.04 -13.22 12.63
N ASP A 74 -17.46 -14.40 12.36
CA ASP A 74 -17.78 -15.26 11.21
C ASP A 74 -19.26 -15.68 11.17
N LYS A 75 -19.93 -15.70 12.31
CA LYS A 75 -21.38 -15.99 12.38
C LYS A 75 -22.23 -14.91 11.69
N PHE A 76 -21.68 -13.71 11.51
CA PHE A 76 -22.34 -12.58 10.88
C PHE A 76 -21.71 -12.22 9.54
N PHE A 77 -20.38 -12.23 9.46
CA PHE A 77 -19.65 -11.86 8.28
C PHE A 77 -18.24 -12.47 8.29
N VAL A 78 -17.96 -13.34 7.32
CA VAL A 78 -16.63 -13.94 7.14
C VAL A 78 -15.73 -12.96 6.40
N MET A 79 -14.54 -12.68 6.94
CA MET A 79 -13.49 -11.90 6.27
C MET A 79 -12.17 -12.67 6.28
N ARG A 80 -11.65 -12.97 5.10
CA ARG A 80 -10.38 -13.69 4.88
C ARG A 80 -9.66 -13.04 3.72
N ASP A 81 -8.92 -11.99 4.00
CA ASP A 81 -8.21 -11.27 2.95
C ASP A 81 -6.71 -11.49 3.07
N THR A 82 -6.08 -11.62 1.93
CA THR A 82 -4.63 -11.71 1.82
C THR A 82 -4.16 -10.76 0.74
N LEU A 83 -3.36 -9.77 1.13
CA LEU A 83 -2.62 -8.93 0.22
C LEU A 83 -1.17 -9.42 0.22
N LEU A 84 -0.59 -9.54 -0.96
CA LEU A 84 0.80 -9.92 -1.18
C LEU A 84 1.41 -8.96 -2.19
N CYS A 85 2.60 -8.43 -1.91
CA CYS A 85 3.37 -7.73 -2.93
C CYS A 85 4.83 -8.19 -2.95
N TYR A 86 5.44 -8.00 -4.11
CA TYR A 86 6.88 -8.05 -4.28
C TYR A 86 7.35 -6.68 -4.77
N ASN A 87 8.36 -6.16 -4.10
CA ASN A 87 9.06 -4.94 -4.49
C ASN A 87 10.54 -5.25 -4.72
N SER A 88 11.18 -4.58 -5.67
CA SER A 88 12.64 -4.62 -5.77
C SER A 88 13.27 -4.13 -4.46
N LEU A 89 14.56 -4.37 -4.24
CA LEU A 89 15.27 -3.79 -3.08
C LEU A 89 15.32 -2.24 -3.14
N GLN A 90 14.95 -1.65 -4.27
CA GLN A 90 14.76 -0.22 -4.46
C GLN A 90 13.28 0.19 -4.44
N MET A 91 12.42 -0.62 -3.82
CA MET A 91 10.99 -0.34 -3.60
C MET A 91 10.17 -0.11 -4.88
N GLU A 92 10.64 -0.59 -6.05
CA GLU A 92 9.82 -0.61 -7.26
C GLU A 92 8.79 -1.74 -7.14
N PRO A 93 7.48 -1.52 -7.32
CA PRO A 93 6.50 -2.59 -7.38
C PRO A 93 6.85 -3.59 -8.49
N LEU A 94 6.76 -4.89 -8.21
CA LEU A 94 7.00 -5.96 -9.19
C LEU A 94 5.76 -6.81 -9.41
N TYR A 95 5.05 -7.11 -8.33
CA TYR A 95 3.84 -7.91 -8.34
C TYR A 95 2.98 -7.57 -7.13
N PHE A 96 1.68 -7.59 -7.33
CA PHE A 96 0.68 -7.48 -6.28
C PHE A 96 -0.44 -8.48 -6.50
N ARG A 97 -0.96 -9.01 -5.41
CA ARG A 97 -2.18 -9.84 -5.39
C ARG A 97 -3.00 -9.54 -4.15
N LYS A 98 -4.27 -9.24 -4.35
CA LYS A 98 -5.30 -9.24 -3.31
C LYS A 98 -6.24 -10.42 -3.56
N GLY A 99 -6.33 -11.37 -2.63
CA GLY A 99 -7.38 -12.38 -2.59
C GLY A 99 -8.30 -12.03 -1.43
N ALA A 100 -9.56 -11.73 -1.69
CA ALA A 100 -10.51 -11.30 -0.68
C ALA A 100 -11.73 -12.22 -0.64
N ARG A 101 -11.99 -12.81 0.54
CA ARG A 101 -13.24 -13.49 0.86
C ARG A 101 -14.02 -12.65 1.87
N GLU A 102 -15.07 -12.03 1.41
CA GLU A 102 -15.94 -11.13 2.15
C GLU A 102 -17.38 -11.65 2.13
N GLY A 103 -17.79 -12.31 3.22
CA GLY A 103 -19.02 -13.11 3.26
C GLY A 103 -18.94 -14.26 2.25
N ASP A 104 -19.91 -14.33 1.35
CA ASP A 104 -19.98 -15.35 0.28
C ASP A 104 -19.23 -14.94 -1.01
N ARG A 105 -18.66 -13.73 -1.02
CA ARG A 105 -17.93 -13.23 -2.18
C ARG A 105 -16.47 -13.63 -2.10
N TYR A 106 -15.91 -14.07 -3.24
CA TYR A 106 -14.48 -14.25 -3.40
C TYR A 106 -14.01 -13.56 -4.68
N THR A 107 -13.03 -12.68 -4.53
CA THR A 107 -12.43 -11.95 -5.65
C THR A 107 -10.91 -12.02 -5.58
N VAL A 108 -10.27 -11.92 -6.75
CA VAL A 108 -8.81 -11.78 -6.84
C VAL A 108 -8.49 -10.59 -7.74
N ASP A 109 -7.62 -9.71 -7.26
CA ASP A 109 -7.00 -8.65 -8.06
C ASP A 109 -5.49 -8.87 -8.09
N GLU A 110 -4.88 -8.80 -9.27
CA GLU A 110 -3.44 -8.93 -9.47
C GLU A 110 -2.90 -7.79 -10.34
N ALA A 111 -1.69 -7.37 -10.05
CA ALA A 111 -0.98 -6.39 -10.84
C ALA A 111 0.47 -6.86 -11.06
N PHE A 112 0.90 -6.89 -12.31
CA PHE A 112 2.24 -7.27 -12.75
C PHE A 112 2.92 -6.02 -13.31
N PHE A 113 4.05 -5.65 -12.72
CA PHE A 113 4.80 -4.46 -13.11
C PHE A 113 6.10 -4.86 -13.82
N SER A 114 6.42 -4.15 -14.89
CA SER A 114 7.70 -4.25 -15.56
C SER A 114 8.15 -2.87 -16.03
N TYR A 115 9.45 -2.71 -16.28
CA TYR A 115 10.05 -1.39 -16.52
C TYR A 115 10.98 -1.39 -17.75
N PRO A 116 10.50 -1.77 -18.96
CA PRO A 116 11.31 -1.73 -20.17
C PRO A 116 11.69 -0.27 -20.51
N GLY A 117 13.00 -0.02 -20.66
CA GLY A 117 13.51 1.33 -20.92
C GLY A 117 13.20 2.34 -19.81
N GLY A 118 13.01 1.88 -18.56
CA GLY A 118 12.69 2.72 -17.40
C GLY A 118 11.23 3.23 -17.32
N LYS A 119 10.36 2.77 -18.23
CA LYS A 119 8.93 3.15 -18.27
C LYS A 119 8.06 2.05 -17.65
N THR A 120 7.05 2.45 -16.89
CA THR A 120 6.12 1.49 -16.28
C THR A 120 5.25 0.82 -17.33
N HIS A 121 5.26 -0.51 -17.35
CA HIS A 121 4.25 -1.35 -17.99
C HIS A 121 3.49 -2.09 -16.92
N LEU A 122 2.18 -1.97 -16.93
CA LEU A 122 1.27 -2.56 -15.95
C LEU A 122 0.31 -3.49 -16.65
N LYS A 123 0.31 -4.77 -16.24
CA LYS A 123 -0.68 -5.77 -16.63
C LYS A 123 -1.52 -6.10 -15.40
N GLN A 124 -2.83 -5.96 -15.52
CA GLN A 124 -3.78 -6.15 -14.43
C GLN A 124 -4.70 -7.34 -14.73
N HIS A 125 -5.03 -8.09 -13.70
CA HIS A 125 -5.96 -9.20 -13.74
C HIS A 125 -6.97 -9.07 -12.61
N GLN A 126 -8.23 -9.30 -12.93
CA GLN A 126 -9.29 -9.39 -11.95
C GLN A 126 -10.09 -10.69 -12.15
N GLN A 127 -10.22 -11.49 -11.11
CA GLN A 127 -11.19 -12.56 -11.01
C GLN A 127 -12.38 -12.06 -10.21
N LYS A 128 -13.54 -11.96 -10.85
CA LYS A 128 -14.81 -11.56 -10.21
C LYS A 128 -15.40 -12.75 -9.44
N ASN A 129 -16.33 -12.43 -8.52
CA ASN A 129 -17.02 -13.44 -7.70
C ASN A 129 -17.76 -14.53 -8.52
N ASN A 130 -18.20 -14.22 -9.73
CA ASN A 130 -18.83 -15.18 -10.64
C ASN A 130 -17.83 -16.03 -11.44
N GLY A 131 -16.53 -15.95 -11.12
CA GLY A 131 -15.48 -16.68 -11.82
C GLY A 131 -15.00 -16.01 -13.13
N THR A 132 -15.57 -14.90 -13.54
CA THR A 132 -15.13 -14.19 -14.75
C THR A 132 -13.74 -13.58 -14.53
N HIS A 133 -12.85 -13.79 -15.51
CA HIS A 133 -11.51 -13.20 -15.55
C HIS A 133 -11.47 -12.00 -16.50
N VAL A 134 -10.95 -10.86 -16.05
CA VAL A 134 -10.76 -9.66 -16.85
C VAL A 134 -9.29 -9.26 -16.81
N TRP A 135 -8.72 -8.99 -17.99
CA TRP A 135 -7.35 -8.54 -18.14
C TRP A 135 -7.30 -7.14 -18.72
N HIS A 136 -6.36 -6.35 -18.26
CA HIS A 136 -6.09 -5.00 -18.80
C HIS A 136 -4.59 -4.75 -18.82
N GLU A 137 -4.11 -4.04 -19.85
CA GLU A 137 -2.72 -3.61 -19.96
C GLU A 137 -2.67 -2.11 -20.19
N SER A 138 -1.73 -1.44 -19.51
CA SER A 138 -1.53 -0.01 -19.62
C SER A 138 -0.07 0.38 -19.46
N LYS A 139 0.27 1.59 -19.88
CA LYS A 139 1.61 2.17 -19.78
C LYS A 139 1.50 3.52 -19.05
N PRO A 140 1.33 3.53 -17.73
CA PRO A 140 1.25 4.76 -16.98
C PRO A 140 2.48 5.64 -17.18
N THR A 141 2.29 6.95 -17.29
CA THR A 141 3.38 7.91 -17.42
C THR A 141 4.05 8.22 -16.09
N GLU A 142 3.37 7.92 -14.98
CA GLU A 142 3.85 8.13 -13.63
C GLU A 142 4.09 6.79 -12.91
N CYS A 143 4.90 6.82 -11.84
CA CYS A 143 5.08 5.67 -10.99
C CYS A 143 3.76 5.26 -10.35
N THR A 144 3.27 4.09 -10.72
CA THR A 144 2.01 3.53 -10.24
C THR A 144 2.30 2.47 -9.18
N PHE A 145 1.50 2.46 -8.13
CA PHE A 145 1.65 1.54 -7.01
C PHE A 145 0.42 0.65 -6.87
N ASP A 146 0.59 -0.48 -6.22
CA ASP A 146 -0.49 -1.17 -5.52
C ASP A 146 -0.63 -0.63 -4.08
N MET A 147 -1.73 -1.00 -3.42
CA MET A 147 -2.04 -0.47 -2.08
C MET A 147 -1.04 -0.90 -1.00
N LEU A 148 -0.39 -2.05 -1.14
CA LEU A 148 0.59 -2.51 -0.15
C LEU A 148 1.97 -1.89 -0.40
N SER A 149 2.38 -1.77 -1.67
CA SER A 149 3.65 -1.14 -2.04
C SER A 149 3.69 0.35 -1.68
N ILE A 150 2.59 1.10 -1.92
CA ILE A 150 2.55 2.52 -1.52
C ILE A 150 2.56 2.67 0.00
N PHE A 151 1.88 1.79 0.72
CA PHE A 151 1.88 1.78 2.18
C PHE A 151 3.29 1.58 2.74
N LEU A 152 4.03 0.60 2.22
CA LEU A 152 5.43 0.36 2.60
C LEU A 152 6.34 1.54 2.27
N ARG A 153 6.17 2.12 1.08
CA ARG A 153 6.95 3.28 0.65
C ARG A 153 6.66 4.51 1.51
N ALA A 154 5.39 4.74 1.86
CA ALA A 154 4.98 5.89 2.67
C ALA A 154 5.62 5.90 4.06
N ARG A 155 5.95 4.74 4.62
CA ARG A 155 6.70 4.63 5.88
C ARG A 155 8.12 5.19 5.81
N SER A 156 8.70 5.27 4.61
CA SER A 156 10.03 5.86 4.39
C SER A 156 9.98 7.32 3.92
N PHE A 157 8.83 7.97 3.93
CA PHE A 157 8.77 9.40 3.65
C PHE A 157 9.34 10.20 4.83
N ASN A 158 10.12 11.24 4.51
CA ASN A 158 10.61 12.16 5.54
C ASN A 158 9.55 13.24 5.82
N PRO A 159 8.95 13.26 7.02
CA PRO A 159 7.93 14.25 7.38
C PRO A 159 8.52 15.60 7.84
N GLU A 160 9.86 15.75 7.82
CA GLU A 160 10.50 16.99 8.21
C GLU A 160 10.02 18.16 7.33
N GLY A 161 9.65 19.25 7.97
CA GLY A 161 9.10 20.41 7.27
C GLY A 161 7.66 20.27 6.78
N TRP A 162 7.00 19.13 6.97
CA TRP A 162 5.59 18.98 6.57
C TRP A 162 4.67 19.85 7.40
N LYS A 163 3.77 20.54 6.72
CA LYS A 163 2.68 21.30 7.30
C LYS A 163 1.36 20.55 7.11
N LYS A 164 0.44 20.69 8.06
CA LYS A 164 -0.92 20.14 7.94
C LYS A 164 -1.54 20.54 6.60
N GLY A 165 -2.05 19.55 5.86
CA GLY A 165 -2.58 19.74 4.51
C GLY A 165 -1.56 19.47 3.38
N ASN A 166 -0.28 19.20 3.68
CA ASN A 166 0.66 18.75 2.64
C ASN A 166 0.19 17.46 2.02
N ARG A 167 0.31 17.34 0.70
CA ARG A 167 -0.18 16.21 -0.10
C ARG A 167 0.92 15.61 -0.95
N ILE A 168 0.96 14.28 -0.99
CA ILE A 168 1.76 13.50 -1.92
C ILE A 168 0.80 12.80 -2.88
N HIS A 169 0.93 13.09 -4.16
CA HIS A 169 0.11 12.53 -5.23
C HIS A 169 0.79 11.30 -5.84
N PHE A 170 0.01 10.28 -6.14
CA PHE A 170 0.47 9.07 -6.84
C PHE A 170 -0.73 8.35 -7.47
N PRO A 171 -0.55 7.67 -8.60
CA PRO A 171 -1.54 6.74 -9.12
C PRO A 171 -1.44 5.39 -8.40
N ILE A 172 -2.59 4.75 -8.19
CA ILE A 172 -2.71 3.40 -7.63
C ILE A 172 -3.48 2.49 -8.58
N THR A 173 -3.06 1.22 -8.64
CA THR A 173 -3.84 0.19 -9.34
C THR A 173 -4.94 -0.35 -8.44
N ASP A 174 -6.17 -0.39 -8.96
CA ASP A 174 -7.35 -0.93 -8.29
C ASP A 174 -8.15 -1.77 -9.30
N GLY A 175 -8.18 -3.08 -9.09
CA GLY A 175 -8.69 -4.04 -10.06
C GLY A 175 -8.02 -3.87 -11.43
N THR A 176 -8.78 -3.50 -12.46
CA THR A 176 -8.28 -3.26 -13.82
C THR A 176 -8.13 -1.78 -14.16
N LYS A 177 -8.14 -0.89 -13.17
CA LYS A 177 -8.04 0.56 -13.34
C LYS A 177 -6.77 1.09 -12.70
N VAL A 178 -6.35 2.27 -13.16
CA VAL A 178 -5.37 3.11 -12.48
C VAL A 178 -6.08 4.39 -12.07
N ILE A 179 -6.10 4.69 -10.79
CA ILE A 179 -6.82 5.82 -10.22
C ILE A 179 -5.86 6.79 -9.52
N PRO A 180 -6.10 8.11 -9.57
CA PRO A 180 -5.32 9.08 -8.83
C PRO A 180 -5.64 9.02 -7.34
N ALA A 181 -4.59 8.94 -6.52
CA ALA A 181 -4.68 8.91 -5.07
C ALA A 181 -3.77 9.96 -4.43
N VAL A 182 -4.02 10.25 -3.17
CA VAL A 182 -3.29 11.24 -2.38
C VAL A 182 -3.09 10.73 -0.97
N LEU A 183 -1.89 10.92 -0.44
CA LEU A 183 -1.62 10.86 0.99
C LEU A 183 -1.54 12.29 1.52
N GLU A 184 -2.43 12.67 2.43
CA GLU A 184 -2.47 14.00 3.05
C GLU A 184 -2.01 13.92 4.50
N TYR A 185 -1.05 14.77 4.87
CA TYR A 185 -0.60 14.92 6.25
C TYR A 185 -1.60 15.76 7.06
N LYS A 186 -2.11 15.20 8.14
CA LYS A 186 -3.10 15.82 9.04
C LYS A 186 -2.50 16.43 10.32
N GLY A 187 -1.20 16.22 10.56
CA GLY A 187 -0.50 16.72 11.75
C GLY A 187 -0.04 15.60 12.68
N LYS A 188 0.46 16.01 13.86
CA LYS A 188 0.86 15.09 14.92
C LYS A 188 -0.24 14.93 15.95
N THR A 189 -0.33 13.74 16.52
CA THR A 189 -1.30 13.40 17.59
C THR A 189 -0.71 12.35 18.53
N THR A 190 -1.39 12.09 19.63
CA THR A 190 -1.07 10.97 20.53
C THR A 190 -2.17 9.93 20.47
N VAL A 191 -1.79 8.69 20.20
CA VAL A 191 -2.71 7.55 20.13
C VAL A 191 -2.41 6.60 21.31
N LYS A 192 -3.45 6.17 22.01
CA LYS A 192 -3.35 5.10 23.00
C LYS A 192 -3.64 3.78 22.31
N ALA A 193 -2.65 2.88 22.32
CA ALA A 193 -2.80 1.53 21.77
C ALA A 193 -3.43 0.56 22.78
N ASP A 194 -3.79 -0.65 22.32
CA ASP A 194 -4.44 -1.69 23.14
C ASP A 194 -3.56 -2.17 24.29
N ASN A 195 -2.24 -2.06 24.18
CA ASN A 195 -1.28 -2.35 25.26
C ASN A 195 -1.29 -1.29 26.39
N GLY A 196 -2.14 -0.26 26.27
CA GLY A 196 -2.25 0.83 27.23
C GLY A 196 -1.22 1.95 27.06
N HIS A 197 -0.19 1.77 26.24
CA HIS A 197 0.83 2.78 25.97
C HIS A 197 0.30 3.88 25.04
N LYS A 198 0.83 5.09 25.25
CA LYS A 198 0.57 6.25 24.39
C LYS A 198 1.76 6.46 23.45
N TYR A 199 1.48 6.53 22.16
CA TYR A 199 2.47 6.78 21.12
C TYR A 199 2.24 8.13 20.48
N ARG A 200 3.32 8.89 20.30
CA ARG A 200 3.28 10.08 19.42
C ARG A 200 3.25 9.58 17.98
N CYS A 201 2.27 10.07 17.21
CA CYS A 201 2.02 9.61 15.86
C CYS A 201 1.88 10.76 14.87
N LEU A 202 2.25 10.48 13.62
CA LEU A 202 1.83 11.25 12.45
C LEU A 202 0.45 10.75 12.03
N GLN A 203 -0.47 11.65 11.78
CA GLN A 203 -1.77 11.34 11.22
C GLN A 203 -1.76 11.58 9.71
N LEU A 204 -2.09 10.56 8.94
CA LEU A 204 -2.10 10.56 7.49
C LEU A 204 -3.47 10.13 6.99
N SER A 205 -3.98 10.78 5.95
CA SER A 205 -5.22 10.38 5.26
C SER A 205 -4.89 9.90 3.86
N TYR A 206 -5.28 8.67 3.55
CA TYR A 206 -5.32 8.17 2.18
C TYR A 206 -6.64 8.57 1.54
N MET A 207 -6.55 9.21 0.39
CA MET A 207 -7.68 9.77 -0.33
C MET A 207 -7.65 9.34 -1.78
N GLU A 208 -8.82 9.02 -2.33
CA GLU A 208 -9.02 8.73 -3.74
C GLU A 208 -9.88 9.80 -4.40
N LYS A 209 -9.70 9.98 -5.71
CA LYS A 209 -10.48 10.94 -6.47
C LYS A 209 -11.78 10.29 -6.97
N GLU A 210 -12.91 10.72 -6.42
CA GLU A 210 -14.25 10.30 -6.81
C GLU A 210 -15.04 11.53 -7.27
N ASN A 211 -15.64 11.46 -8.46
CA ASN A 211 -16.45 12.55 -9.06
C ASN A 211 -15.76 13.94 -9.00
N GLY A 212 -14.45 13.96 -9.31
CA GLY A 212 -13.66 15.20 -9.35
C GLY A 212 -13.16 15.70 -8.00
N LYS A 213 -13.58 15.12 -6.89
CA LYS A 213 -13.18 15.49 -5.52
C LYS A 213 -12.41 14.38 -4.83
N TYR A 214 -11.46 14.75 -3.96
CA TYR A 214 -10.77 13.79 -3.10
C TYR A 214 -11.62 13.45 -1.88
N LYS A 215 -11.84 12.15 -1.65
CA LYS A 215 -12.57 11.59 -0.53
C LYS A 215 -11.62 10.77 0.34
N GLU A 216 -11.63 10.98 1.64
CA GLU A 216 -10.87 10.16 2.59
C GLU A 216 -11.43 8.74 2.61
N ILE A 217 -10.57 7.77 2.29
CA ILE A 217 -10.89 6.33 2.31
C ILE A 217 -10.42 5.71 3.61
N VAL A 218 -9.17 6.02 4.02
CA VAL A 218 -8.56 5.47 5.23
C VAL A 218 -7.73 6.54 5.92
N ARG A 219 -7.75 6.52 7.25
CA ARG A 219 -6.89 7.34 8.10
C ARG A 219 -5.90 6.44 8.84
N PHE A 220 -4.63 6.79 8.73
CA PHE A 220 -3.52 6.08 9.37
C PHE A 220 -2.91 6.92 10.49
N TYR A 221 -2.45 6.22 11.50
CA TYR A 221 -1.59 6.76 12.54
C TYR A 221 -0.31 5.94 12.55
N VAL A 222 0.80 6.57 12.22
CA VAL A 222 2.11 5.91 12.25
C VAL A 222 2.98 6.56 13.31
N THR A 223 3.86 5.80 13.96
CA THR A 223 4.74 6.34 15.01
C THR A 223 5.59 7.49 14.46
N ASP A 224 5.78 8.55 15.27
CA ASP A 224 6.62 9.71 14.95
C ASP A 224 8.08 9.38 15.29
N ASP A 225 8.62 8.38 14.60
CA ASP A 225 10.00 7.90 14.68
C ASP A 225 10.50 7.43 13.30
N ALA A 226 11.72 6.92 13.20
CA ALA A 226 12.32 6.50 11.93
C ALA A 226 11.63 5.29 11.27
N ASN A 227 10.85 4.50 12.03
CA ASN A 227 10.23 3.27 11.52
C ASN A 227 8.81 3.49 11.01
N HIS A 228 8.15 4.60 11.42
CA HIS A 228 6.76 4.93 11.05
C HIS A 228 5.86 3.69 11.13
N VAL A 229 5.86 3.00 12.29
CA VAL A 229 5.03 1.81 12.51
C VAL A 229 3.56 2.22 12.56
N PRO A 230 2.69 1.62 11.73
CA PRO A 230 1.27 1.92 11.71
C PRO A 230 0.53 1.43 12.95
#